data_54dcd7afb9b6af3b2a51fd3306e2bd08
#
_entry.id   54dcd7afb9b6af3b2a51fd3306e2bd08
#
_cell.length_a   1.000
_cell.length_b   1.000
_cell.length_c   1.000
_cell.angle_alpha   90.00
_cell.angle_beta   90.00
_cell.angle_gamma   90.00
#
_symmetry.space_group_name_H-M   'P 1'
#
loop_
_entity.id
_entity.type
_entity.pdbx_description
1 polymer ?
#
loop_
_entity_poly.entity_id
_entity_poly.type
_entity_poly.pdbx_seq_one_letter_code
_entity_poly.pdbx_strand_id
1 'polypeptide(L)'
;MAPVILVGIENTQRRRDMTGPTTVKKDRKIAPVVGGAAEFRRFIATELVPWVEANHPASERRGIIGESAAGLFIVESFFEMPGLFETSIALDPSLWWNAGKLAKDAGTWFMAHPETRGRLFVAWAEPETIGPNVRILEDALKQAAPSQLEWKVVARPDLSHGTIYRALAPVVLPMMYPPE
;
A
#
# COMPACT_ATOMS: atom_id res chain seq x y z
N MET A 1 -20.76 -6.15 2.87
CA MET A 1 -19.45 -5.93 3.51
C MET A 1 -19.60 -6.22 4.99
N ALA A 2 -18.65 -6.95 5.58
CA ALA A 2 -18.57 -7.11 7.01
C ALA A 2 -18.51 -5.74 7.73
N PRO A 3 -18.97 -5.60 8.97
CA PRO A 3 -18.80 -4.38 9.75
C PRO A 3 -17.32 -4.04 9.91
N VAL A 4 -16.96 -2.78 9.71
CA VAL A 4 -15.59 -2.29 9.86
C VAL A 4 -15.55 -1.00 10.68
N ILE A 5 -14.49 -0.80 11.44
CA ILE A 5 -14.14 0.47 12.05
C ILE A 5 -13.21 1.19 11.07
N LEU A 6 -13.64 2.35 10.58
CA LEU A 6 -12.82 3.17 9.69
C LEU A 6 -12.04 4.21 10.50
N VAL A 7 -10.72 4.14 10.42
CA VAL A 7 -9.83 5.09 11.09
C VAL A 7 -9.17 5.98 10.03
N GLY A 8 -9.49 7.27 10.06
CA GLY A 8 -8.80 8.28 9.24
C GLY A 8 -7.57 8.79 9.97
N ILE A 9 -6.40 8.72 9.32
CA ILE A 9 -5.15 9.21 9.90
C ILE A 9 -4.77 10.52 9.22
N GLU A 10 -4.74 11.60 10.00
CA GLU A 10 -4.27 12.90 9.52
C GLU A 10 -2.74 12.98 9.60
N ASN A 11 -2.10 13.38 8.52
CA ASN A 11 -0.66 13.57 8.45
C ASN A 11 -0.29 15.04 8.61
N THR A 12 0.68 15.34 9.45
CA THR A 12 1.24 16.69 9.58
C THR A 12 2.14 17.04 8.40
N GLN A 13 2.92 16.08 7.90
CA GLN A 13 3.78 16.20 6.73
C GLN A 13 3.62 14.96 5.83
N ARG A 14 2.52 14.90 5.10
CA ARG A 14 2.11 13.73 4.32
C ARG A 14 3.23 13.11 3.46
N ARG A 15 4.00 13.94 2.75
CA ARG A 15 5.06 13.42 1.87
C ARG A 15 6.22 12.84 2.65
N ARG A 16 6.58 13.43 3.80
CA ARG A 16 7.58 12.85 4.71
C ARG A 16 7.12 11.50 5.24
N ASP A 17 5.90 11.45 5.77
CA ASP A 17 5.38 10.30 6.51
C ASP A 17 5.03 9.11 5.61
N MET A 18 4.78 9.37 4.33
CA MET A 18 4.39 8.32 3.37
C MET A 18 5.48 7.94 2.37
N THR A 19 6.71 8.46 2.53
CA THR A 19 7.82 8.10 1.65
C THR A 19 9.03 7.62 2.43
N GLY A 20 9.63 6.54 1.95
CA GLY A 20 10.95 6.11 2.38
C GLY A 20 12.06 7.05 1.90
N PRO A 21 13.32 6.83 2.32
CA PRO A 21 14.46 7.60 1.87
C PRO A 21 14.65 7.49 0.36
N THR A 22 15.19 8.55 -0.27
CA THR A 22 15.53 8.56 -1.68
C THR A 22 16.87 9.24 -1.92
N THR A 23 17.62 8.72 -2.88
CA THR A 23 18.84 9.36 -3.42
C THR A 23 18.56 10.13 -4.71
N VAL A 24 17.34 10.03 -5.25
CA VAL A 24 16.94 10.63 -6.52
C VAL A 24 16.66 12.10 -6.35
N LYS A 25 17.44 12.96 -7.02
CA LYS A 25 17.29 14.43 -6.94
C LYS A 25 15.89 14.92 -7.35
N LYS A 26 15.25 14.26 -8.32
CA LYS A 26 13.89 14.61 -8.78
C LYS A 26 12.87 14.43 -7.68
N ASP A 27 12.97 13.34 -6.91
CA ASP A 27 12.06 13.06 -5.79
C ASP A 27 12.16 14.14 -4.71
N ARG A 28 13.39 14.55 -4.39
CA ARG A 28 13.64 15.63 -3.41
C ARG A 28 13.13 17.00 -3.82
N LYS A 29 12.94 17.24 -5.14
CA LYS A 29 12.26 18.44 -5.62
C LYS A 29 10.75 18.37 -5.37
N ILE A 30 10.16 17.18 -5.49
CA ILE A 30 8.74 16.95 -5.23
C ILE A 30 8.46 17.00 -3.73
N ALA A 31 9.32 16.37 -2.93
CA ALA A 31 9.20 16.29 -1.47
C ALA A 31 10.54 16.63 -0.81
N PRO A 32 10.77 17.88 -0.39
CA PRO A 32 12.03 18.30 0.24
C PRO A 32 12.32 17.57 1.58
N VAL A 33 11.26 17.20 2.31
CA VAL A 33 11.36 16.41 3.54
C VAL A 33 10.77 15.02 3.26
N VAL A 34 11.59 13.98 3.42
CA VAL A 34 11.28 12.59 3.06
C VAL A 34 11.86 11.63 4.09
N GLY A 35 11.52 10.35 4.00
CA GLY A 35 12.16 9.28 4.77
C GLY A 35 11.50 8.99 6.12
N GLY A 36 10.31 9.53 6.40
CA GLY A 36 9.59 9.30 7.64
C GLY A 36 8.65 8.08 7.63
N ALA A 37 8.60 7.32 6.51
CA ALA A 37 7.67 6.21 6.39
C ALA A 37 7.89 5.11 7.46
N ALA A 38 9.14 4.86 7.83
CA ALA A 38 9.46 3.87 8.87
C ALA A 38 8.91 4.29 10.25
N GLU A 39 9.10 5.56 10.63
CA GLU A 39 8.59 6.12 11.89
C GLU A 39 7.06 6.16 11.90
N PHE A 40 6.46 6.53 10.76
CA PHE A 40 5.01 6.57 10.65
C PHE A 40 4.39 5.16 10.72
N ARG A 41 5.01 4.16 10.10
CA ARG A 41 4.63 2.75 10.21
C ARG A 41 4.76 2.25 11.65
N ARG A 42 5.83 2.61 12.33
CA ARG A 42 6.03 2.27 13.75
C ARG A 42 4.96 2.91 14.63
N PHE A 43 4.66 4.19 14.46
CA PHE A 43 3.55 4.87 15.15
C PHE A 43 2.22 4.12 14.96
N ILE A 44 1.88 3.75 13.73
CA ILE A 44 0.66 2.96 13.46
C ILE A 44 0.68 1.64 14.24
N ALA A 45 1.79 0.91 14.20
CA ALA A 45 1.90 -0.41 14.81
C ALA A 45 1.91 -0.37 16.35
N THR A 46 2.59 0.62 16.94
CA THR A 46 2.88 0.61 18.39
C THR A 46 2.02 1.57 19.21
N GLU A 47 1.34 2.51 18.57
CA GLU A 47 0.52 3.51 19.25
C GLU A 47 -0.92 3.50 18.76
N LEU A 48 -1.14 3.71 17.45
CA LEU A 48 -2.50 3.84 16.91
C LEU A 48 -3.30 2.54 17.01
N VAL A 49 -2.74 1.43 16.54
CA VAL A 49 -3.42 0.12 16.57
C VAL A 49 -3.78 -0.28 17.99
N PRO A 50 -2.87 -0.29 18.98
CA PRO A 50 -3.20 -0.59 20.37
C PRO A 50 -4.25 0.37 20.96
N TRP A 51 -4.18 1.65 20.60
CA TRP A 51 -5.18 2.63 21.07
C TRP A 51 -6.57 2.32 20.52
N VAL A 52 -6.69 2.01 19.22
CA VAL A 52 -7.98 1.66 18.60
C VAL A 52 -8.55 0.38 19.24
N GLU A 53 -7.73 -0.65 19.42
CA GLU A 53 -8.15 -1.93 20.02
C GLU A 53 -8.55 -1.79 21.49
N ALA A 54 -7.92 -0.90 22.23
CA ALA A 54 -8.28 -0.64 23.61
C ALA A 54 -9.57 0.19 23.80
N ASN A 55 -9.93 1.02 22.81
CA ASN A 55 -11.04 1.97 22.93
C ASN A 55 -12.27 1.63 22.07
N HIS A 56 -12.15 0.65 21.16
CA HIS A 56 -13.22 0.25 20.25
C HIS A 56 -13.30 -1.27 20.14
N PRO A 57 -14.49 -1.87 19.87
CA PRO A 57 -14.66 -3.30 19.72
C PRO A 57 -14.07 -3.80 18.37
N ALA A 58 -12.78 -3.65 18.21
CA ALA A 58 -12.04 -4.07 17.02
C ALA A 58 -11.61 -5.53 17.14
N SER A 59 -11.56 -6.23 16.01
CA SER A 59 -10.87 -7.53 15.88
C SER A 59 -9.40 -7.34 15.54
N GLU A 60 -8.64 -8.42 15.57
CA GLU A 60 -7.23 -8.39 15.12
C GLU A 60 -7.06 -8.26 13.59
N ARG A 61 -8.16 -8.34 12.83
CA ARG A 61 -8.15 -8.19 11.37
C ARG A 61 -7.99 -6.74 10.98
N ARG A 62 -6.88 -6.39 10.40
CA ARG A 62 -6.53 -5.01 10.03
C ARG A 62 -6.35 -4.89 8.54
N GLY A 63 -6.80 -3.78 7.99
CA GLY A 63 -6.53 -3.43 6.61
C GLY A 63 -6.17 -1.98 6.45
N ILE A 64 -5.56 -1.67 5.32
CA ILE A 64 -5.18 -0.31 4.97
C ILE A 64 -5.55 -0.04 3.51
N ILE A 65 -6.06 1.16 3.25
CA ILE A 65 -6.36 1.64 1.91
C ILE A 65 -5.81 3.05 1.71
N GLY A 66 -5.23 3.31 0.55
CA GLY A 66 -4.73 4.64 0.22
C GLY A 66 -4.32 4.77 -1.23
N GLU A 67 -4.13 6.03 -1.64
CA GLU A 67 -3.84 6.43 -3.01
C GLU A 67 -2.51 7.18 -3.09
N SER A 68 -1.84 7.06 -4.24
CA SER A 68 -0.64 7.87 -4.57
C SER A 68 0.51 7.58 -3.60
N ALA A 69 0.99 8.59 -2.85
CA ALA A 69 2.01 8.41 -1.82
C ALA A 69 1.53 7.48 -0.69
N ALA A 70 0.24 7.50 -0.34
CA ALA A 70 -0.32 6.52 0.61
C ALA A 70 -0.33 5.11 0.02
N GLY A 71 -0.61 4.96 -1.28
CA GLY A 71 -0.46 3.68 -1.98
C GLY A 71 0.99 3.17 -1.97
N LEU A 72 1.97 4.05 -2.16
CA LEU A 72 3.40 3.71 -2.01
C LEU A 72 3.70 3.22 -0.59
N PHE A 73 3.28 3.98 0.43
CA PHE A 73 3.45 3.61 1.84
C PHE A 73 2.84 2.25 2.16
N ILE A 74 1.68 1.93 1.58
CA ILE A 74 1.01 0.65 1.78
C ILE A 74 1.84 -0.50 1.21
N VAL A 75 2.31 -0.38 -0.03
CA VAL A 75 3.16 -1.42 -0.64
C VAL A 75 4.49 -1.55 0.09
N GLU A 76 5.10 -0.43 0.50
CA GLU A 76 6.31 -0.45 1.33
C GLU A 76 6.05 -1.12 2.68
N SER A 77 4.91 -0.83 3.33
CA SER A 77 4.55 -1.45 4.62
C SER A 77 4.29 -2.93 4.50
N PHE A 78 3.75 -3.39 3.38
CA PHE A 78 3.58 -4.81 3.09
C PHE A 78 4.93 -5.56 3.07
N PHE A 79 5.98 -4.95 2.55
CA PHE A 79 7.31 -5.54 2.52
C PHE A 79 8.08 -5.35 3.83
N GLU A 80 8.04 -4.16 4.43
CA GLU A 80 8.88 -3.82 5.58
C GLU A 80 8.33 -4.32 6.93
N MET A 81 7.02 -4.58 7.01
CA MET A 81 6.36 -5.10 8.21
C MET A 81 5.24 -6.08 7.84
N PRO A 82 5.60 -7.25 7.30
CA PRO A 82 4.62 -8.27 6.92
C PRO A 82 3.72 -8.63 8.10
N GLY A 83 2.42 -8.68 7.84
CA GLY A 83 1.41 -9.02 8.86
C GLY A 83 0.91 -7.83 9.70
N LEU A 84 1.46 -6.62 9.56
CA LEU A 84 0.85 -5.43 10.18
C LEU A 84 -0.59 -5.23 9.69
N PHE A 85 -0.81 -5.45 8.39
CA PHE A 85 -2.14 -5.42 7.76
C PHE A 85 -2.41 -6.76 7.05
N GLU A 86 -3.53 -7.39 7.36
CA GLU A 86 -4.02 -8.58 6.63
C GLU A 86 -4.40 -8.21 5.20
N THR A 87 -4.92 -7.01 5.01
CA THR A 87 -5.42 -6.52 3.73
C THR A 87 -4.77 -5.18 3.38
N SER A 88 -4.08 -5.14 2.26
CA SER A 88 -3.40 -3.96 1.72
C SER A 88 -4.03 -3.55 0.39
N ILE A 89 -4.60 -2.35 0.31
CA ILE A 89 -5.26 -1.81 -0.90
C ILE A 89 -4.52 -0.54 -1.33
N ALA A 90 -3.73 -0.64 -2.40
CA ALA A 90 -2.95 0.46 -2.95
C ALA A 90 -3.55 0.92 -4.28
N LEU A 91 -4.04 2.15 -4.32
CA LEU A 91 -4.65 2.75 -5.50
C LEU A 91 -3.68 3.77 -6.11
N ASP A 92 -3.38 3.58 -7.37
CA ASP A 92 -2.44 4.42 -8.15
C ASP A 92 -1.13 4.71 -7.39
N PRO A 93 -0.46 3.66 -6.83
CA PRO A 93 0.66 3.84 -5.93
C PRO A 93 1.87 4.48 -6.62
N SER A 94 2.50 5.45 -5.98
CA SER A 94 3.68 6.16 -6.50
C SER A 94 4.95 5.29 -6.50
N LEU A 95 4.88 4.06 -7.07
CA LEU A 95 5.99 3.09 -7.08
C LEU A 95 7.21 3.54 -7.90
N TRP A 96 7.13 4.66 -8.61
CA TRP A 96 8.26 5.31 -9.27
C TRP A 96 9.24 5.96 -8.28
N TRP A 97 8.85 6.15 -7.02
CA TRP A 97 9.70 6.72 -5.96
C TRP A 97 11.01 5.94 -5.83
N ASN A 98 12.09 6.69 -5.55
CA ASN A 98 13.45 6.15 -5.47
C ASN A 98 13.83 5.30 -6.69
N ALA A 99 13.56 5.82 -7.90
CA ALA A 99 13.79 5.16 -9.18
C ALA A 99 13.10 3.80 -9.33
N GLY A 100 11.96 3.60 -8.67
CA GLY A 100 11.18 2.36 -8.73
C GLY A 100 11.81 1.21 -7.94
N LYS A 101 12.67 1.51 -6.97
CA LYS A 101 13.41 0.48 -6.20
C LYS A 101 12.48 -0.56 -5.58
N LEU A 102 11.39 -0.12 -4.94
CA LEU A 102 10.44 -1.01 -4.27
C LEU A 102 9.87 -2.07 -5.22
N ALA A 103 9.42 -1.66 -6.40
CA ALA A 103 8.88 -2.58 -7.40
C ALA A 103 9.96 -3.52 -7.98
N LYS A 104 11.16 -3.00 -8.21
CA LYS A 104 12.29 -3.77 -8.75
C LYS A 104 12.78 -4.85 -7.81
N ASP A 105 12.76 -4.59 -6.51
CA ASP A 105 13.23 -5.52 -5.48
C ASP A 105 12.17 -6.57 -5.11
N ALA A 106 10.91 -6.38 -5.51
CA ALA A 106 9.78 -7.22 -5.11
C ALA A 106 9.99 -8.71 -5.38
N GLY A 107 10.50 -9.08 -6.57
CA GLY A 107 10.72 -10.48 -6.92
C GLY A 107 11.73 -11.17 -5.98
N THR A 108 12.84 -10.50 -5.70
CA THR A 108 13.85 -11.00 -4.75
C THR A 108 13.27 -11.11 -3.34
N TRP A 109 12.46 -10.12 -2.95
CA TRP A 109 11.82 -10.13 -1.64
C TRP A 109 10.84 -11.30 -1.49
N PHE A 110 9.95 -11.55 -2.46
CA PHE A 110 9.01 -12.69 -2.42
C PHE A 110 9.73 -14.03 -2.34
N MET A 111 10.81 -14.21 -3.10
CA MET A 111 11.62 -15.44 -3.03
C MET A 111 12.24 -15.65 -1.64
N ALA A 112 12.59 -14.58 -0.95
CA ALA A 112 13.16 -14.64 0.41
C ALA A 112 12.09 -14.81 1.51
N HIS A 113 10.80 -14.56 1.20
CA HIS A 113 9.70 -14.60 2.17
C HIS A 113 8.54 -15.49 1.70
N PRO A 114 8.77 -16.79 1.47
CA PRO A 114 7.75 -17.72 0.93
C PRO A 114 6.56 -17.96 1.87
N GLU A 115 6.69 -17.59 3.15
CA GLU A 115 5.65 -17.68 4.18
C GLU A 115 4.68 -16.50 4.19
N THR A 116 4.92 -15.47 3.37
CA THR A 116 4.08 -14.26 3.34
C THR A 116 2.64 -14.60 2.98
N ARG A 117 1.71 -14.08 3.74
CA ARG A 117 0.27 -14.29 3.61
C ARG A 117 -0.50 -12.98 3.73
N GLY A 118 -1.78 -13.01 3.39
CA GLY A 118 -2.67 -11.85 3.44
C GLY A 118 -3.22 -11.50 2.07
N ARG A 119 -3.68 -10.27 1.90
CA ARG A 119 -4.31 -9.79 0.66
C ARG A 119 -3.64 -8.51 0.18
N LEU A 120 -3.24 -8.50 -1.08
CA LEU A 120 -2.67 -7.33 -1.74
C LEU A 120 -3.51 -6.98 -2.97
N PHE A 121 -4.21 -5.85 -2.93
CA PHE A 121 -4.90 -5.30 -4.07
C PHE A 121 -4.19 -4.04 -4.56
N VAL A 122 -3.84 -4.01 -5.84
CA VAL A 122 -3.24 -2.84 -6.48
C VAL A 122 -4.07 -2.46 -7.69
N ALA A 123 -4.48 -1.21 -7.80
CA ALA A 123 -5.08 -0.69 -9.03
C ALA A 123 -4.34 0.55 -9.51
N TRP A 124 -4.30 0.77 -10.82
CA TRP A 124 -3.61 1.91 -11.41
C TRP A 124 -4.35 2.45 -12.64
N ALA A 125 -4.28 3.78 -12.82
CA ALA A 125 -4.96 4.52 -13.88
C ALA A 125 -3.98 5.20 -14.85
N GLU A 126 -2.82 5.65 -14.36
CA GLU A 126 -1.86 6.43 -15.15
C GLU A 126 -0.88 5.52 -15.90
N PRO A 127 -1.09 5.26 -17.20
CA PRO A 127 -0.31 4.25 -17.94
C PRO A 127 1.16 4.63 -18.16
N GLU A 128 1.47 5.92 -18.18
CA GLU A 128 2.83 6.41 -18.46
C GLU A 128 3.68 6.64 -17.21
N THR A 129 3.06 7.04 -16.11
CA THR A 129 3.78 7.43 -14.89
C THR A 129 3.74 6.36 -13.81
N ILE A 130 2.58 5.80 -13.55
CA ILE A 130 2.36 4.78 -12.50
C ILE A 130 2.50 3.36 -13.07
N GLY A 131 1.87 3.10 -14.21
CA GLY A 131 1.80 1.79 -14.84
C GLY A 131 3.14 1.06 -15.00
N PRO A 132 4.24 1.70 -15.42
CA PRO A 132 5.51 1.00 -15.60
C PRO A 132 6.00 0.27 -14.35
N ASN A 133 5.96 0.92 -13.19
CA ASN A 133 6.43 0.31 -11.94
C ASN A 133 5.40 -0.65 -11.33
N VAL A 134 4.11 -0.43 -11.54
CA VAL A 134 3.08 -1.41 -11.13
C VAL A 134 3.20 -2.69 -11.95
N ARG A 135 3.48 -2.62 -13.24
CA ARG A 135 3.74 -3.81 -14.06
C ARG A 135 4.96 -4.59 -13.60
N ILE A 136 6.04 -3.92 -13.17
CA ILE A 136 7.21 -4.60 -12.59
C ILE A 136 6.81 -5.37 -11.32
N LEU A 137 6.01 -4.76 -10.43
CA LEU A 137 5.48 -5.43 -9.25
C LEU A 137 4.57 -6.60 -9.62
N GLU A 138 3.69 -6.42 -10.61
CA GLU A 138 2.80 -7.47 -11.09
C GLU A 138 3.56 -8.67 -11.66
N ASP A 139 4.62 -8.42 -12.44
CA ASP A 139 5.46 -9.48 -12.98
C ASP A 139 6.22 -10.24 -11.87
N ALA A 140 6.69 -9.52 -10.84
CA ALA A 140 7.27 -10.14 -9.66
C ALA A 140 6.26 -11.04 -8.91
N LEU A 141 5.01 -10.58 -8.76
CA LEU A 141 3.92 -11.36 -8.16
C LEU A 141 3.62 -12.62 -8.98
N LYS A 142 3.51 -12.51 -10.31
CA LYS A 142 3.27 -13.66 -11.20
C LYS A 142 4.36 -14.72 -11.10
N GLN A 143 5.61 -14.30 -10.89
CA GLN A 143 6.76 -15.20 -10.87
C GLN A 143 7.05 -15.81 -9.50
N ALA A 144 6.81 -15.08 -8.43
CA ALA A 144 7.33 -15.43 -7.11
C ALA A 144 6.35 -15.20 -5.94
N ALA A 145 5.07 -14.89 -6.20
CA ALA A 145 4.13 -14.68 -5.11
C ALA A 145 3.96 -15.96 -4.28
N PRO A 146 4.04 -15.87 -2.95
CA PRO A 146 3.75 -17.00 -2.05
C PRO A 146 2.34 -17.54 -2.25
N SER A 147 2.16 -18.86 -2.10
CA SER A 147 0.87 -19.52 -2.33
C SER A 147 -0.25 -19.08 -1.36
N GLN A 148 0.13 -18.53 -0.21
CA GLN A 148 -0.81 -18.03 0.81
C GLN A 148 -1.13 -16.53 0.64
N LEU A 149 -0.51 -15.85 -0.34
CA LEU A 149 -0.79 -14.47 -0.67
C LEU A 149 -1.91 -14.39 -1.71
N GLU A 150 -3.05 -13.86 -1.31
CA GLU A 150 -4.11 -13.48 -2.25
C GLU A 150 -3.76 -12.12 -2.86
N TRP A 151 -3.57 -12.05 -4.17
CA TRP A 151 -3.25 -10.77 -4.79
C TRP A 151 -4.03 -10.50 -6.07
N LYS A 152 -4.22 -9.23 -6.36
CA LYS A 152 -4.86 -8.78 -7.60
C LYS A 152 -4.27 -7.44 -8.02
N VAL A 153 -3.89 -7.34 -9.30
CA VAL A 153 -3.46 -6.09 -9.94
C VAL A 153 -4.44 -5.77 -11.06
N VAL A 154 -4.94 -4.52 -11.08
CA VAL A 154 -5.99 -4.09 -12.02
C VAL A 154 -5.60 -2.79 -12.71
N ALA A 155 -5.53 -2.79 -14.03
CA ALA A 155 -5.42 -1.57 -14.82
C ALA A 155 -6.80 -0.92 -14.98
N ARG A 156 -6.89 0.38 -14.79
CA ARG A 156 -8.12 1.18 -14.95
C ARG A 156 -7.84 2.42 -15.81
N PRO A 157 -7.52 2.21 -17.11
CA PRO A 157 -7.23 3.30 -18.03
C PRO A 157 -8.45 4.20 -18.33
N ASP A 158 -9.63 3.78 -17.89
CA ASP A 158 -10.88 4.53 -17.92
C ASP A 158 -10.97 5.59 -16.79
N LEU A 159 -10.05 5.55 -15.83
CA LEU A 159 -9.96 6.48 -14.70
C LEU A 159 -8.70 7.36 -14.80
N SER A 160 -8.58 8.32 -13.91
CA SER A 160 -7.40 9.15 -13.72
C SER A 160 -6.90 9.07 -12.28
N HIS A 161 -5.69 9.58 -12.03
CA HIS A 161 -5.13 9.71 -10.69
C HIS A 161 -6.10 10.39 -9.70
N GLY A 162 -6.79 11.44 -10.13
CA GLY A 162 -7.73 12.17 -9.28
C GLY A 162 -9.09 11.51 -9.08
N THR A 163 -9.41 10.43 -9.80
CA THR A 163 -10.74 9.78 -9.74
C THR A 163 -10.70 8.33 -9.24
N ILE A 164 -9.55 7.66 -9.31
CA ILE A 164 -9.42 6.23 -9.04
C ILE A 164 -9.84 5.86 -7.61
N TYR A 165 -9.46 6.65 -6.60
CA TYR A 165 -9.82 6.36 -5.22
C TYR A 165 -11.34 6.39 -5.03
N ARG A 166 -11.99 7.46 -5.47
CA ARG A 166 -13.45 7.64 -5.34
C ARG A 166 -14.23 6.56 -6.11
N ALA A 167 -13.73 6.16 -7.27
CA ALA A 167 -14.37 5.14 -8.09
C ALA A 167 -14.19 3.73 -7.52
N LEU A 168 -13.02 3.40 -6.98
CA LEU A 168 -12.71 2.03 -6.58
C LEU A 168 -12.94 1.71 -5.11
N ALA A 169 -12.76 2.65 -4.19
CA ALA A 169 -12.92 2.37 -2.77
C ALA A 169 -14.29 1.74 -2.41
N PRO A 170 -15.44 2.22 -2.93
CA PRO A 170 -16.74 1.61 -2.67
C PRO A 170 -16.91 0.18 -3.22
N VAL A 171 -16.10 -0.18 -4.22
CA VAL A 171 -16.17 -1.51 -4.86
C VAL A 171 -15.18 -2.48 -4.21
N VAL A 172 -13.97 -2.00 -3.94
CA VAL A 172 -12.88 -2.85 -3.43
C VAL A 172 -13.08 -3.18 -1.95
N LEU A 173 -13.54 -2.25 -1.14
CA LEU A 173 -13.77 -2.51 0.28
C LEU A 173 -14.77 -3.66 0.52
N PRO A 174 -15.97 -3.72 -0.10
CA PRO A 174 -16.84 -4.87 0.05
C PRO A 174 -16.25 -6.19 -0.48
N MET A 175 -15.46 -6.12 -1.54
CA MET A 175 -14.80 -7.29 -2.12
C MET A 175 -13.74 -7.86 -1.17
N MET A 176 -12.97 -7.00 -0.50
CA MET A 176 -11.90 -7.40 0.41
C MET A 176 -12.42 -7.75 1.81
N TYR A 177 -13.62 -7.29 2.15
CA TYR A 177 -14.32 -7.58 3.41
C TYR A 177 -15.74 -8.09 3.12
N PRO A 178 -15.88 -9.31 2.55
CA PRO A 178 -17.20 -9.89 2.27
C PRO A 178 -17.99 -10.07 3.58
N PRO A 179 -19.33 -10.13 3.51
CA PRO A 179 -20.15 -10.59 4.66
C PRO A 179 -19.71 -11.99 5.08
N GLU A 180 -19.84 -12.29 6.34
CA GLU A 180 -19.67 -13.65 6.88
C GLU A 180 -20.82 -14.56 6.43
#